data_aefb7a1c2c32dc1f4331e4109c8c8238
#
_entry.id   aefb7a1c2c32dc1f4331e4109c8c8238
#
_cell.length_a   1.000
_cell.length_b   1.000
_cell.length_c   1.000
_cell.angle_alpha   90.00
_cell.angle_beta   90.00
_cell.angle_gamma   90.00
#
_symmetry.space_group_name_H-M   'P 1'
#
loop_
_entity.id
_entity.type
_entity.pdbx_description
1 polymer ?
#
loop_
_entity_poly.entity_id
_entity_poly.type
_entity_poly.pdbx_seq_one_letter_code
_entity_poly.pdbx_strand_id
1 'polypeptide(L)'
;MKNILFRDDQSLLGSNWYVLSKKLFIIPFILSFIGILAIYSLIGTEYSILLIFKHIIFLSISLVILIFLSLLPKNDLRKVLNFMCIFFTILLLIVPIFGYEIKGATRWISFNFFSIQPSELLKGPIVCMFSWFCYLFIKTNNKKYLFVSFIMIFVVVLLLN
;
A
#
# COMPACT_ATOMS: atom_id res chain seq x y z
N MET A 1 -18.55 10.50 -27.56
CA MET A 1 -17.92 9.78 -26.43
C MET A 1 -17.09 8.65 -27.01
N LYS A 2 -15.76 8.76 -27.07
CA LYS A 2 -14.89 7.64 -27.49
C LYS A 2 -14.99 6.54 -26.42
N ASN A 3 -15.27 5.33 -26.86
CA ASN A 3 -15.39 4.19 -25.94
C ASN A 3 -14.02 3.87 -25.33
N ILE A 4 -13.83 4.22 -24.08
CA ILE A 4 -12.61 4.00 -23.26
C ILE A 4 -12.18 2.51 -23.21
N LEU A 5 -13.03 1.62 -23.71
CA LEU A 5 -12.84 0.16 -23.67
C LEU A 5 -12.27 -0.44 -24.96
N PHE A 6 -12.03 0.35 -26.01
CA PHE A 6 -11.47 -0.16 -27.26
C PHE A 6 -9.94 -0.11 -27.28
N ARG A 7 -9.33 -1.13 -27.87
CA ARG A 7 -7.89 -1.33 -27.98
C ARG A 7 -7.16 -0.18 -28.71
N ASP A 8 -7.87 0.59 -29.53
CA ASP A 8 -7.34 1.72 -30.32
C ASP A 8 -7.50 3.08 -29.59
N ASP A 9 -7.97 3.07 -28.33
CA ASP A 9 -8.08 4.29 -27.55
C ASP A 9 -6.68 4.73 -27.07
N GLN A 10 -6.17 5.79 -27.71
CA GLN A 10 -4.88 6.41 -27.35
C GLN A 10 -4.98 7.34 -26.15
N SER A 11 -6.12 7.43 -25.46
CA SER A 11 -6.23 8.16 -24.21
C SER A 11 -5.34 7.51 -23.14
N LEU A 12 -4.82 8.32 -22.20
CA LEU A 12 -4.00 7.81 -21.09
C LEU A 12 -4.73 6.72 -20.27
N LEU A 13 -6.05 6.84 -20.14
CA LEU A 13 -6.86 5.85 -19.42
C LEU A 13 -7.04 4.57 -20.24
N GLY A 14 -7.30 4.66 -21.55
CA GLY A 14 -7.45 3.51 -22.42
C GLY A 14 -6.17 2.69 -22.53
N SER A 15 -5.03 3.34 -22.78
CA SER A 15 -3.74 2.66 -22.88
C SER A 15 -3.34 1.97 -21.57
N ASN A 16 -3.54 2.63 -20.43
CA ASN A 16 -3.23 2.05 -19.12
C ASN A 16 -4.18 0.90 -18.76
N TRP A 17 -5.46 1.00 -19.13
CA TRP A 17 -6.43 -0.07 -18.89
C TRP A 17 -6.09 -1.38 -19.61
N TYR A 18 -5.56 -1.29 -20.83
CA TYR A 18 -5.13 -2.49 -21.58
C TYR A 18 -3.82 -3.10 -21.06
N VAL A 19 -2.92 -2.30 -20.52
CA VAL A 19 -1.69 -2.77 -19.89
C VAL A 19 -1.99 -3.46 -18.55
N LEU A 20 -3.13 -3.13 -17.95
CA LEU A 20 -3.53 -3.68 -16.67
C LEU A 20 -3.84 -5.17 -16.78
N SER A 21 -3.13 -5.99 -16.04
CA SER A 21 -3.38 -7.43 -15.96
C SER A 21 -4.68 -7.70 -15.20
N LYS A 22 -5.78 -7.88 -15.92
CA LYS A 22 -7.11 -8.17 -15.34
C LYS A 22 -7.08 -9.36 -14.38
N LYS A 23 -6.20 -10.34 -14.62
CA LYS A 23 -6.04 -11.52 -13.76
C LYS A 23 -5.53 -11.16 -12.36
N LEU A 24 -4.72 -10.11 -12.22
CA LEU A 24 -4.21 -9.67 -10.91
C LEU A 24 -5.30 -9.06 -10.02
N PHE A 25 -6.40 -8.55 -10.61
CA PHE A 25 -7.54 -8.06 -9.81
C PHE A 25 -8.31 -9.19 -9.12
N ILE A 26 -8.26 -10.41 -9.65
CA ILE A 26 -8.96 -11.56 -9.06
C ILE A 26 -8.35 -11.91 -7.69
N ILE A 27 -7.03 -11.74 -7.53
CA ILE A 27 -6.32 -12.11 -6.29
C ILE A 27 -6.84 -11.37 -5.05
N PRO A 28 -6.97 -10.02 -5.04
CA PRO A 28 -7.55 -9.29 -3.91
C PRO A 28 -8.99 -9.75 -3.58
N PHE A 29 -9.81 -10.04 -4.59
CA PHE A 29 -11.17 -10.53 -4.36
C PHE A 29 -11.20 -11.91 -3.69
N ILE A 30 -10.35 -12.84 -4.14
CA ILE A 30 -10.23 -14.16 -3.52
C ILE A 30 -9.76 -14.03 -2.07
N LEU A 31 -8.71 -13.23 -1.82
CA LEU A 31 -8.19 -13.00 -0.47
C LEU A 31 -9.23 -12.35 0.45
N SER A 32 -10.01 -11.43 -0.08
CA SER A 32 -11.09 -10.76 0.65
C SER A 32 -12.21 -11.71 0.99
N PHE A 33 -12.58 -12.59 0.08
CA PHE A 33 -13.58 -13.61 0.32
C PHE A 33 -13.13 -14.58 1.42
N ILE A 34 -11.87 -15.03 1.39
CA ILE A 34 -11.28 -15.85 2.45
C ILE A 34 -11.29 -15.10 3.79
N GLY A 35 -10.98 -13.79 3.79
CA GLY A 35 -11.02 -12.93 4.98
C GLY A 35 -12.42 -12.86 5.58
N ILE A 36 -13.47 -12.70 4.76
CA ILE A 36 -14.86 -12.71 5.21
C ILE A 36 -15.23 -14.05 5.81
N LEU A 37 -14.87 -15.17 5.17
CA LEU A 37 -15.13 -16.51 5.71
C LEU A 37 -14.44 -16.74 7.06
N ALA A 38 -13.19 -16.26 7.20
CA ALA A 38 -12.46 -16.34 8.45
C ALA A 38 -13.15 -15.53 9.57
N ILE A 39 -13.63 -14.32 9.28
CA ILE A 39 -14.39 -13.52 10.25
C ILE A 39 -15.73 -14.21 10.57
N TYR A 40 -16.40 -14.77 9.55
CA TYR A 40 -17.66 -15.48 9.73
C TYR A 40 -17.52 -16.71 10.64
N SER A 41 -16.38 -17.40 10.61
CA SER A 41 -16.11 -18.54 11.48
C SER A 41 -16.01 -18.17 12.98
N LEU A 42 -15.81 -16.88 13.28
CA LEU A 42 -15.80 -16.34 14.66
C LEU A 42 -17.20 -15.94 15.15
N ILE A 43 -18.25 -16.23 14.37
CA ILE A 43 -19.64 -15.91 14.71
C ILE A 43 -20.08 -16.70 15.96
N GLY A 44 -20.46 -15.98 16.95
CA GLY A 44 -20.91 -16.36 18.30
C GLY A 44 -20.87 -15.18 19.23
N THR A 45 -20.27 -14.07 18.79
CA THR A 45 -20.18 -12.82 19.52
C THR A 45 -20.81 -11.67 18.73
N GLU A 46 -21.50 -10.75 19.41
CA GLU A 46 -22.09 -9.53 18.79
C GLU A 46 -21.06 -8.69 18.02
N TYR A 47 -19.77 -8.83 18.38
CA TYR A 47 -18.65 -8.15 17.72
C TYR A 47 -18.40 -8.62 16.29
N SER A 48 -18.85 -9.81 15.89
CA SER A 48 -18.56 -10.38 14.56
C SER A 48 -19.21 -9.59 13.43
N ILE A 49 -20.42 -9.09 13.61
CA ILE A 49 -21.15 -8.32 12.61
C ILE A 49 -20.43 -6.98 12.35
N LEU A 50 -20.02 -6.29 13.42
CA LEU A 50 -19.28 -5.03 13.31
C LEU A 50 -17.93 -5.22 12.58
N LEU A 51 -17.24 -6.34 12.83
CA LEU A 51 -15.99 -6.68 12.16
C LEU A 51 -16.18 -6.92 10.67
N ILE A 52 -17.26 -7.60 10.27
CA ILE A 52 -17.60 -7.82 8.86
C ILE A 52 -17.86 -6.48 8.15
N PHE A 53 -18.64 -5.57 8.76
CA PHE A 53 -18.88 -4.24 8.19
C PHE A 53 -17.58 -3.44 8.02
N LYS A 54 -16.73 -3.41 9.03
CA LYS A 54 -15.41 -2.77 8.94
C LYS A 54 -14.57 -3.38 7.81
N HIS A 55 -14.55 -4.71 7.70
CA HIS A 55 -13.80 -5.39 6.64
C HIS A 55 -14.29 -5.00 5.25
N ILE A 56 -15.60 -4.97 5.02
CA ILE A 56 -16.20 -4.57 3.74
C ILE A 56 -15.87 -3.12 3.39
N ILE A 57 -15.94 -2.20 4.37
CA ILE A 57 -15.60 -0.79 4.15
C ILE A 57 -14.12 -0.64 3.75
N PHE A 58 -13.20 -1.24 4.51
CA PHE A 58 -11.76 -1.16 4.20
C PHE A 58 -11.42 -1.82 2.88
N LEU A 59 -12.08 -2.93 2.55
CA LEU A 59 -11.95 -3.58 1.26
C LEU A 59 -12.37 -2.66 0.11
N SER A 60 -13.52 -2.03 0.24
CA SER A 60 -14.03 -1.09 -0.77
C SER A 60 -13.05 0.08 -0.99
N ILE A 61 -12.55 0.67 0.09
CA ILE A 61 -11.57 1.76 0.03
C ILE A 61 -10.27 1.26 -0.63
N SER A 62 -9.77 0.09 -0.24
CA SER A 62 -8.53 -0.48 -0.79
C SER A 62 -8.63 -0.79 -2.28
N LEU A 63 -9.79 -1.28 -2.76
CA LEU A 63 -10.04 -1.50 -4.19
C LEU A 63 -10.07 -0.20 -4.99
N VAL A 64 -10.70 0.84 -4.45
CA VAL A 64 -10.71 2.19 -5.09
C VAL A 64 -9.28 2.72 -5.21
N ILE A 65 -8.48 2.64 -4.13
CA ILE A 65 -7.08 3.07 -4.13
C ILE A 65 -6.26 2.25 -5.13
N LEU A 66 -6.46 0.92 -5.17
CA LEU A 66 -5.76 0.03 -6.09
C LEU A 66 -6.05 0.42 -7.56
N ILE A 67 -7.32 0.62 -7.91
CA ILE A 67 -7.71 1.05 -9.25
C ILE A 67 -7.10 2.42 -9.56
N PHE A 68 -7.21 3.38 -8.65
CA PHE A 68 -6.66 4.72 -8.84
C PHE A 68 -5.14 4.68 -9.09
N LEU A 69 -4.39 3.99 -8.25
CA LEU A 69 -2.93 3.88 -8.41
C LEU A 69 -2.54 3.14 -9.69
N SER A 70 -3.31 2.14 -10.11
CA SER A 70 -3.04 1.37 -11.33
C SER A 70 -3.26 2.14 -12.63
N LEU A 71 -4.10 3.18 -12.59
CA LEU A 71 -4.37 4.06 -13.74
C LEU A 71 -3.37 5.21 -13.85
N LEU A 72 -2.56 5.46 -12.83
CA LEU A 72 -1.57 6.54 -12.87
C LEU A 72 -0.43 6.24 -13.85
N PRO A 73 0.03 7.25 -14.62
CA PRO A 73 1.23 7.14 -15.42
C PRO A 73 2.46 6.92 -14.53
N LYS A 74 3.45 6.19 -15.04
CA LYS A 74 4.64 5.76 -14.25
C LYS A 74 5.34 6.90 -13.50
N ASN A 75 5.38 8.10 -14.09
CA ASN A 75 6.03 9.26 -13.47
C ASN A 75 5.25 9.79 -12.25
N ASP A 76 3.92 9.84 -12.35
CA ASP A 76 3.08 10.33 -11.25
C ASP A 76 2.91 9.27 -10.16
N LEU A 77 2.79 8.00 -10.54
CA LEU A 77 2.83 6.89 -9.59
C LEU A 77 4.10 6.94 -8.73
N ARG A 78 5.27 7.21 -9.34
CA ARG A 78 6.53 7.34 -8.60
C ARG A 78 6.51 8.52 -7.62
N LYS A 79 5.96 9.68 -8.01
CA LYS A 79 5.84 10.83 -7.11
C LYS A 79 4.95 10.50 -5.91
N VAL A 80 3.83 9.84 -6.16
CA VAL A 80 2.89 9.40 -5.10
C VAL A 80 3.57 8.40 -4.17
N LEU A 81 4.28 7.40 -4.69
CA LEU A 81 4.99 6.41 -3.88
C LEU A 81 6.12 7.04 -3.05
N ASN A 82 6.85 8.01 -3.63
CA ASN A 82 7.87 8.75 -2.90
C ASN A 82 7.26 9.56 -1.74
N PHE A 83 6.17 10.27 -2.01
CA PHE A 83 5.43 11.01 -0.99
C PHE A 83 4.93 10.07 0.11
N MET A 84 4.31 8.94 -0.25
CA MET A 84 3.84 7.94 0.71
C MET A 84 4.99 7.37 1.55
N CYS A 85 6.15 7.10 0.93
CA CYS A 85 7.33 6.59 1.63
C CYS A 85 7.79 7.57 2.71
N ILE A 86 7.93 8.85 2.36
CA ILE A 86 8.33 9.92 3.30
C ILE A 86 7.27 10.07 4.41
N PHE A 87 6.00 10.14 4.03
CA PHE A 87 4.89 10.32 4.97
C PHE A 87 4.81 9.19 6.00
N PHE A 88 4.84 7.94 5.56
CA PHE A 88 4.78 6.79 6.48
C PHE A 88 6.06 6.60 7.30
N THR A 89 7.22 7.03 6.79
CA THR A 89 8.46 7.05 7.57
C THR A 89 8.36 8.09 8.70
N ILE A 90 7.81 9.27 8.44
CA ILE A 90 7.56 10.29 9.49
C ILE A 90 6.55 9.77 10.50
N LEU A 91 5.46 9.14 10.06
CA LEU A 91 4.51 8.51 10.97
C LEU A 91 5.17 7.44 11.85
N LEU A 92 6.04 6.63 11.28
CA LEU A 92 6.77 5.60 12.03
C LEU A 92 7.68 6.20 13.12
N LEU A 93 8.29 7.37 12.86
CA LEU A 93 9.05 8.12 13.88
C LEU A 93 8.19 8.65 15.02
N ILE A 94 6.92 8.97 14.74
CA ILE A 94 5.97 9.51 15.72
C ILE A 94 5.36 8.39 16.60
N VAL A 95 5.26 7.17 16.08
CA VAL A 95 4.65 6.03 16.78
C VAL A 95 5.21 5.78 18.18
N PRO A 96 6.53 5.81 18.46
CA PRO A 96 7.06 5.59 19.81
C PRO A 96 6.57 6.63 20.83
N ILE A 97 6.19 7.83 20.38
CA ILE A 97 5.75 8.96 21.24
C ILE A 97 4.24 8.92 21.48
N PHE A 98 3.45 8.68 20.41
CA PHE A 98 1.99 8.74 20.43
C PHE A 98 1.31 7.39 20.20
N GLY A 99 2.08 6.34 20.02
CA GLY A 99 1.56 5.00 19.74
C GLY A 99 0.92 4.35 20.95
N TYR A 100 0.00 3.45 20.69
CA TYR A 100 -0.64 2.62 21.70
C TYR A 100 0.13 1.30 21.87
N GLU A 101 0.41 0.94 23.11
CA GLU A 101 1.11 -0.30 23.45
C GLU A 101 0.17 -1.50 23.34
N ILE A 102 0.50 -2.45 22.46
CA ILE A 102 -0.17 -3.72 22.32
C ILE A 102 0.86 -4.84 22.50
N LYS A 103 0.66 -5.69 23.50
CA LYS A 103 1.55 -6.82 23.80
C LYS A 103 3.03 -6.43 24.00
N GLY A 104 3.28 -5.31 24.68
CA GLY A 104 4.64 -4.86 24.98
C GLY A 104 5.35 -4.09 23.86
N ALA A 105 4.66 -3.73 22.79
CA ALA A 105 5.24 -2.96 21.70
C ALA A 105 4.30 -1.83 21.25
N THR A 106 4.84 -0.59 21.17
CA THR A 106 4.14 0.58 20.66
C THR A 106 4.29 0.64 19.15
N ARG A 107 3.37 0.01 18.39
CA ARG A 107 3.44 -0.08 16.92
C ARG A 107 2.19 0.43 16.21
N TRP A 108 1.17 0.79 16.98
CA TRP A 108 -0.14 1.14 16.47
C TRP A 108 -0.51 2.56 16.82
N ILE A 109 -1.10 3.28 15.86
CA ILE A 109 -1.79 4.54 16.10
C ILE A 109 -3.28 4.22 16.13
N SER A 110 -3.91 4.43 17.29
CA SER A 110 -5.35 4.19 17.47
C SER A 110 -6.13 5.46 17.22
N PHE A 111 -7.09 5.38 16.32
CA PHE A 111 -8.17 6.35 16.14
C PHE A 111 -9.45 5.71 16.69
N ASN A 112 -10.39 6.50 17.16
CA ASN A 112 -11.61 5.99 17.83
C ASN A 112 -12.31 4.83 17.10
N PHE A 113 -12.25 4.80 15.76
CA PHE A 113 -12.96 3.80 14.95
C PHE A 113 -12.03 2.76 14.33
N PHE A 114 -10.75 3.02 14.20
CA PHE A 114 -9.78 2.13 13.56
C PHE A 114 -8.38 2.37 14.13
N SER A 115 -7.52 1.37 13.98
CA SER A 115 -6.09 1.46 14.29
C SER A 115 -5.28 1.22 13.04
N ILE A 116 -4.20 1.98 12.89
CA ILE A 116 -3.28 1.88 11.75
C ILE A 116 -1.91 1.50 12.29
N GLN A 117 -1.26 0.58 11.58
CA GLN A 117 0.15 0.27 11.78
C GLN A 117 0.95 0.88 10.63
N PRO A 118 1.67 1.99 10.82
CA PRO A 118 2.38 2.68 9.75
C PRO A 118 3.42 1.82 9.04
N SER A 119 4.04 0.88 9.76
CA SER A 119 5.02 -0.06 9.19
C SER A 119 4.42 -0.95 8.08
N GLU A 120 3.16 -1.37 8.21
CA GLU A 120 2.50 -2.17 7.17
C GLU A 120 2.27 -1.37 5.89
N LEU A 121 1.85 -0.11 6.04
CA LEU A 121 1.61 0.78 4.90
C LEU A 121 2.90 1.23 4.22
N LEU A 122 4.02 1.25 4.95
CA LEU A 122 5.33 1.61 4.41
C LEU A 122 5.94 0.52 3.52
N LYS A 123 5.61 -0.75 3.73
CA LYS A 123 6.23 -1.89 3.01
C LYS A 123 6.15 -1.77 1.49
N GLY A 124 4.99 -1.41 0.94
CA GLY A 124 4.83 -1.26 -0.51
C GLY A 124 5.66 -0.11 -1.10
N PRO A 125 5.48 1.12 -0.62
CA PRO A 125 6.25 2.27 -1.08
C PRO A 125 7.77 2.10 -0.99
N ILE A 126 8.29 1.52 0.10
CA ILE A 126 9.74 1.37 0.29
C ILE A 126 10.37 0.40 -0.71
N VAL A 127 9.70 -0.72 -1.01
CA VAL A 127 10.17 -1.68 -2.01
C VAL A 127 10.21 -1.05 -3.40
N CYS A 128 9.19 -0.27 -3.75
CA CYS A 128 9.14 0.44 -5.03
C CYS A 128 10.25 1.49 -5.14
N MET A 129 10.50 2.24 -4.06
CA MET A 129 11.57 3.25 -4.02
C MET A 129 12.97 2.61 -4.09
N PHE A 130 13.18 1.52 -3.37
CA PHE A 130 14.43 0.75 -3.45
C PHE A 130 14.69 0.29 -4.88
N SER A 131 13.70 -0.33 -5.52
CA SER A 131 13.80 -0.78 -6.92
C SER A 131 14.12 0.37 -7.87
N TRP A 132 13.53 1.55 -7.62
CA TRP A 132 13.81 2.75 -8.41
C TRP A 132 15.26 3.23 -8.27
N PHE A 133 15.81 3.28 -7.06
CA PHE A 133 17.21 3.67 -6.85
C PHE A 133 18.17 2.65 -7.44
N CYS A 134 17.86 1.35 -7.38
CA CYS A 134 18.62 0.31 -8.06
C CYS A 134 18.61 0.51 -9.59
N TYR A 135 17.47 0.84 -10.18
CA TYR A 135 17.36 1.18 -11.60
C TYR A 135 18.23 2.40 -11.96
N LEU A 136 18.19 3.47 -11.15
CA LEU A 136 19.04 4.65 -11.38
C LEU A 136 20.53 4.31 -11.30
N PHE A 137 20.92 3.46 -10.35
CA PHE A 137 22.30 2.97 -10.26
C PHE A 137 22.72 2.25 -11.54
N ILE A 138 21.92 1.33 -12.05
CA ILE A 138 22.23 0.60 -13.29
C ILE A 138 22.32 1.56 -14.49
N LYS A 139 21.41 2.54 -14.57
CA LYS A 139 21.34 3.48 -15.68
C LYS A 139 22.49 4.51 -15.70
N THR A 140 22.89 5.02 -14.52
CA THR A 140 23.86 6.12 -14.38
C THR A 140 25.23 5.67 -13.93
N ASN A 141 25.38 4.40 -13.53
CA ASN A 141 26.56 3.79 -12.90
C ASN A 141 27.10 4.60 -11.69
N ASN A 142 26.21 5.36 -11.02
CA ASN A 142 26.57 6.21 -9.90
C ASN A 142 26.24 5.50 -8.58
N LYS A 143 27.28 5.10 -7.84
CA LYS A 143 27.19 4.38 -6.57
C LYS A 143 26.39 5.09 -5.47
N LYS A 144 26.19 6.42 -5.59
CA LYS A 144 25.38 7.20 -4.64
C LYS A 144 23.95 6.68 -4.54
N TYR A 145 23.33 6.26 -5.64
CA TYR A 145 21.97 5.74 -5.63
C TYR A 145 21.85 4.40 -4.88
N LEU A 146 22.84 3.54 -5.03
CA LEU A 146 22.91 2.29 -4.29
C LEU A 146 23.08 2.56 -2.78
N PHE A 147 23.94 3.49 -2.41
CA PHE A 147 24.15 3.87 -1.01
C PHE A 147 22.87 4.44 -0.38
N VAL A 148 22.16 5.33 -1.07
CA VAL A 148 20.87 5.88 -0.61
C VAL A 148 19.83 4.76 -0.41
N SER A 149 19.75 3.79 -1.31
CA SER A 149 18.81 2.68 -1.19
C SER A 149 19.07 1.81 0.04
N PHE A 150 20.32 1.54 0.37
CA PHE A 150 20.68 0.79 1.57
C PHE A 150 20.41 1.59 2.85
N ILE A 151 20.75 2.88 2.89
CA ILE A 151 20.44 3.74 4.05
C ILE A 151 18.94 3.75 4.31
N MET A 152 18.12 3.89 3.28
CA MET A 152 16.68 3.92 3.41
C MET A 152 16.10 2.65 4.06
N ILE A 153 16.58 1.47 3.63
CA ILE A 153 16.18 0.20 4.26
C ILE A 153 16.70 0.13 5.70
N PHE A 154 17.97 0.50 5.93
CA PHE A 154 18.58 0.46 7.26
C PHE A 154 17.82 1.32 8.26
N VAL A 155 17.45 2.55 7.89
CA VAL A 155 16.63 3.45 8.73
C VAL A 155 15.29 2.80 9.08
N VAL A 156 14.61 2.21 8.10
CA VAL A 156 13.31 1.56 8.37
C VAL A 156 13.48 0.34 9.28
N VAL A 157 14.52 -0.47 9.09
CA VAL A 157 14.79 -1.63 9.97
C VAL A 157 15.07 -1.16 11.40
N LEU A 158 15.82 -0.08 11.59
CA LEU A 158 16.07 0.50 12.93
C LEU A 158 14.78 1.00 13.60
N LEU A 159 13.84 1.56 12.81
CA LEU A 159 12.59 2.07 13.36
C LEU A 159 11.55 0.95 13.65
N LEU A 160 11.79 -0.26 13.15
CA LEU A 160 10.92 -1.42 13.39
C LEU A 160 11.32 -2.24 14.62
N ASN A 161 12.55 -2.07 15.11
CA ASN A 161 13.04 -2.70 16.32
C ASN A 161 12.75 -1.85 17.54
#